data_5eea8053947ef21dae510e66a0350297
#
_entry.id   5eea8053947ef21dae510e66a0350297
#
_cell.length_a   1.000
_cell.length_b   1.000
_cell.length_c   1.000
_cell.angle_alpha   90.00
_cell.angle_beta   90.00
_cell.angle_gamma   90.00
#
_symmetry.space_group_name_H-M   'P 1'
#
loop_
_entity.id
_entity.type
_entity.pdbx_description
1 polymer ?
#
loop_
_entity_poly.entity_id
_entity_poly.type
_entity_poly.pdbx_seq_one_letter_code
_entity_poly.pdbx_strand_id
1 'polypeptide(L)'
;MFEKIFGRHKSLQRNLIKEFVVVFIALILLSISVFYFSVNNAIEKELENSAETGESINSTQVVSIVRRSIAISIGTTFIFIVVIMRYSAKKILKPINQINGAMQKVAAGNFDVQLETQREDEIGELTKNFNVMVKDLGKIEVLQKDFINNVSHEMKTPISSIKGFAQLLEEADLTEEEKKEYIGIIVEESDRLLNISSNILKLSKLQNKEKLNNKKDVNIGEQIKKVILLLENKRTKKQIEINYDLPDTVINGDEELLHQV
;
A
#
# COMPACT_ATOMS: atom_id res chain seq x y z
N MET A 1 -5.71 -19.00 0.82
CA MET A 1 -5.33 -17.77 0.13
C MET A 1 -3.80 -17.57 0.08
N PHE A 2 -3.05 -17.89 1.12
CA PHE A 2 -1.58 -17.79 1.19
C PHE A 2 -0.81 -18.70 0.22
N GLU A 3 -1.27 -19.92 -0.03
CA GLU A 3 -0.59 -20.87 -0.95
C GLU A 3 -0.60 -20.44 -2.43
N LYS A 4 -1.63 -19.69 -2.88
CA LYS A 4 -1.70 -19.18 -4.26
C LYS A 4 -0.69 -18.05 -4.54
N ILE A 5 -0.31 -17.29 -3.53
CA ILE A 5 0.65 -16.17 -3.65
C ILE A 5 2.08 -16.72 -3.71
N PHE A 6 2.43 -17.67 -2.85
CA PHE A 6 3.78 -18.26 -2.81
C PHE A 6 4.09 -19.21 -3.99
N GLY A 7 3.08 -19.85 -4.59
CA GLY A 7 3.26 -20.72 -5.74
C GLY A 7 3.66 -19.98 -7.04
N ARG A 8 3.25 -18.73 -7.21
CA ARG A 8 3.59 -17.88 -8.37
C ARG A 8 5.02 -17.33 -8.29
N HIS A 9 5.51 -16.97 -7.11
CA HIS A 9 6.87 -16.45 -6.91
C HIS A 9 7.97 -17.46 -7.32
N LYS A 10 7.77 -18.75 -7.06
CA LYS A 10 8.74 -19.78 -7.47
C LYS A 10 8.91 -19.91 -8.99
N SER A 11 7.93 -19.53 -9.78
CA SER A 11 7.99 -19.64 -11.25
C SER A 11 8.81 -18.53 -11.90
N LEU A 12 8.80 -17.33 -11.36
CA LEU A 12 9.43 -16.14 -11.95
C LEU A 12 10.91 -16.04 -11.59
N GLN A 13 11.27 -16.24 -10.32
CA GLN A 13 12.67 -16.37 -9.91
C GLN A 13 13.37 -17.48 -10.73
N ARG A 14 12.67 -18.59 -11.00
CA ARG A 14 13.16 -19.67 -11.85
C ARG A 14 13.30 -19.24 -13.31
N ASN A 15 12.40 -18.41 -13.85
CA ASN A 15 12.49 -17.93 -15.22
C ASN A 15 13.62 -16.90 -15.41
N LEU A 16 13.81 -15.98 -14.46
CA LEU A 16 14.94 -15.05 -14.46
C LEU A 16 16.28 -15.80 -14.39
N ILE A 17 16.41 -16.77 -13.47
CA ILE A 17 17.60 -17.61 -13.38
C ILE A 17 17.84 -18.36 -14.71
N LYS A 18 16.79 -18.90 -15.33
CA LYS A 18 16.91 -19.57 -16.64
C LYS A 18 17.36 -18.60 -17.73
N GLU A 19 16.78 -17.38 -17.81
CA GLU A 19 17.22 -16.37 -18.77
C GLU A 19 18.68 -16.00 -18.56
N PHE A 20 19.14 -15.79 -17.32
CA PHE A 20 20.54 -15.51 -17.01
C PHE A 20 21.47 -16.68 -17.37
N VAL A 21 21.08 -17.92 -17.07
CA VAL A 21 21.84 -19.11 -17.41
C VAL A 21 21.97 -19.28 -18.93
N VAL A 22 20.86 -19.11 -19.68
CA VAL A 22 20.87 -19.17 -21.15
C VAL A 22 21.78 -18.11 -21.76
N VAL A 23 21.66 -16.86 -21.28
CA VAL A 23 22.51 -15.76 -21.72
C VAL A 23 23.98 -16.02 -21.40
N PHE A 24 24.30 -16.56 -20.23
CA PHE A 24 25.66 -16.90 -19.82
C PHE A 24 26.26 -18.02 -20.70
N ILE A 25 25.49 -19.07 -20.98
CA ILE A 25 25.92 -20.13 -21.89
C ILE A 25 26.13 -19.59 -23.31
N ALA A 26 25.24 -18.75 -23.81
CA ALA A 26 25.36 -18.10 -25.10
C ALA A 26 26.63 -17.24 -25.21
N LEU A 27 26.99 -16.50 -24.16
CA LEU A 27 28.22 -15.71 -24.09
C LEU A 27 29.48 -16.60 -24.11
N ILE A 28 29.46 -17.73 -23.40
CA ILE A 28 30.57 -18.69 -23.43
C ILE A 28 30.74 -19.24 -24.85
N LEU A 29 29.67 -19.71 -25.47
CA LEU A 29 29.70 -20.26 -26.83
C LEU A 29 30.16 -19.21 -27.85
N LEU A 30 29.70 -17.97 -27.73
CA LEU A 30 30.13 -16.84 -28.56
C LEU A 30 31.65 -16.61 -28.39
N SER A 31 32.14 -16.56 -27.17
CA SER A 31 33.56 -16.36 -26.86
C SER A 31 34.42 -17.45 -27.47
N ILE A 32 34.01 -18.72 -27.34
CA ILE A 32 34.71 -19.88 -27.94
C ILE A 32 34.70 -19.78 -29.47
N SER A 33 33.56 -19.45 -30.06
CA SER A 33 33.41 -19.30 -31.51
C SER A 33 34.30 -18.20 -32.08
N VAL A 34 34.31 -17.00 -31.43
CA VAL A 34 35.16 -15.87 -31.84
C VAL A 34 36.65 -16.24 -31.72
N PHE A 35 37.03 -16.93 -30.64
CA PHE A 35 38.40 -17.39 -30.45
C PHE A 35 38.82 -18.38 -31.55
N TYR A 36 37.99 -19.41 -31.78
CA TYR A 36 38.25 -20.42 -32.81
C TYR A 36 38.40 -19.80 -34.20
N PHE A 37 37.41 -18.93 -34.59
CA PHE A 37 37.43 -18.25 -35.89
C PHE A 37 38.64 -17.33 -36.03
N SER A 38 39.02 -16.58 -34.98
CA SER A 38 40.18 -15.70 -34.98
C SER A 38 41.49 -16.45 -35.12
N VAL A 39 41.63 -17.60 -34.44
CA VAL A 39 42.84 -18.46 -34.55
C VAL A 39 42.91 -19.09 -35.93
N ASN A 40 41.80 -19.66 -36.41
CA ASN A 40 41.79 -20.34 -37.72
C ASN A 40 42.14 -19.41 -38.86
N ASN A 41 41.51 -18.23 -38.95
CA ASN A 41 41.80 -17.24 -39.97
C ASN A 41 43.26 -16.71 -39.90
N ALA A 42 43.78 -16.55 -38.69
CA ALA A 42 45.15 -16.07 -38.53
C ALA A 42 46.21 -17.14 -38.91
N ILE A 43 45.91 -18.39 -38.63
CA ILE A 43 46.79 -19.52 -39.05
C ILE A 43 46.73 -19.71 -40.56
N GLU A 44 45.54 -19.67 -41.17
CA GLU A 44 45.34 -19.81 -42.60
C GLU A 44 46.12 -18.73 -43.38
N LYS A 45 46.01 -17.46 -42.94
CA LYS A 45 46.76 -16.35 -43.49
C LYS A 45 48.26 -16.49 -43.35
N GLU A 46 48.76 -17.02 -42.25
CA GLU A 46 50.20 -17.24 -42.02
C GLU A 46 50.74 -18.40 -42.84
N LEU A 47 49.93 -19.46 -43.07
CA LEU A 47 50.23 -20.53 -43.98
C LEU A 47 50.36 -20.08 -45.44
N GLU A 48 49.41 -19.22 -45.90
CA GLU A 48 49.49 -18.62 -47.23
C GLU A 48 50.78 -17.79 -47.41
N ASN A 49 51.08 -16.92 -46.45
CA ASN A 49 52.30 -16.11 -46.48
C ASN A 49 53.56 -16.99 -46.50
N SER A 50 53.61 -18.06 -45.69
CA SER A 50 54.74 -18.99 -45.65
C SER A 50 54.94 -19.77 -46.96
N ALA A 51 53.84 -20.10 -47.64
CA ALA A 51 53.83 -20.72 -48.93
C ALA A 51 54.39 -19.82 -50.04
N GLU A 52 54.10 -18.51 -49.96
CA GLU A 52 54.62 -17.52 -50.93
C GLU A 52 56.07 -17.14 -50.68
N THR A 53 56.49 -17.03 -49.40
CA THR A 53 57.84 -16.53 -49.05
C THR A 53 58.87 -17.66 -48.87
N GLY A 54 58.45 -18.94 -48.76
CA GLY A 54 59.33 -20.09 -48.51
C GLY A 54 59.87 -20.14 -47.06
N GLU A 55 59.40 -19.29 -46.17
CA GLU A 55 59.77 -19.25 -44.74
C GLU A 55 58.90 -20.19 -43.90
N SER A 56 59.52 -20.93 -42.99
CA SER A 56 58.79 -21.78 -42.04
C SER A 56 58.14 -20.97 -40.89
N ILE A 57 56.89 -21.30 -40.50
CA ILE A 57 56.24 -20.70 -39.40
C ILE A 57 57.04 -20.86 -38.12
N ASN A 58 57.34 -19.73 -37.44
CA ASN A 58 58.15 -19.74 -36.23
C ASN A 58 57.20 -19.81 -34.99
N SER A 59 57.64 -20.45 -33.92
CA SER A 59 56.92 -20.57 -32.65
C SER A 59 56.49 -19.21 -32.08
N THR A 60 57.27 -18.16 -32.30
CA THR A 60 56.97 -16.77 -31.88
C THR A 60 55.75 -16.19 -32.61
N GLN A 61 55.58 -16.55 -33.89
CA GLN A 61 54.42 -16.13 -34.70
C GLN A 61 53.14 -16.80 -34.18
N VAL A 62 53.17 -18.11 -33.91
CA VAL A 62 52.02 -18.85 -33.35
C VAL A 62 51.60 -18.27 -32.00
N VAL A 63 52.55 -17.99 -31.10
CA VAL A 63 52.25 -17.39 -29.80
C VAL A 63 51.62 -16.01 -29.97
N SER A 64 52.07 -15.21 -30.93
CA SER A 64 51.48 -13.88 -31.20
C SER A 64 50.04 -13.94 -31.72
N ILE A 65 49.75 -14.94 -32.59
CA ILE A 65 48.39 -15.22 -33.09
C ILE A 65 47.45 -15.57 -31.95
N VAL A 66 47.83 -16.54 -31.12
CA VAL A 66 47.02 -16.98 -29.97
C VAL A 66 46.77 -15.81 -29.02
N ARG A 67 47.79 -15.02 -28.68
CA ARG A 67 47.65 -13.87 -27.81
C ARG A 67 46.69 -12.81 -28.38
N ARG A 68 46.74 -12.49 -29.68
CA ARG A 68 45.82 -11.56 -30.33
C ARG A 68 44.40 -12.13 -30.34
N SER A 69 44.20 -13.37 -30.64
CA SER A 69 42.89 -14.03 -30.65
C SER A 69 42.24 -14.06 -29.26
N ILE A 70 43.02 -14.30 -28.20
CA ILE A 70 42.56 -14.19 -26.82
C ILE A 70 42.11 -12.74 -26.53
N ALA A 71 42.90 -11.72 -26.89
CA ALA A 71 42.56 -10.32 -26.66
C ALA A 71 41.27 -9.90 -27.39
N ILE A 72 41.05 -10.33 -28.64
CA ILE A 72 39.85 -10.11 -29.40
C ILE A 72 38.63 -10.77 -28.74
N SER A 73 38.76 -12.03 -28.32
CA SER A 73 37.69 -12.77 -27.66
C SER A 73 37.27 -12.13 -26.33
N ILE A 74 38.25 -11.70 -25.52
CA ILE A 74 37.99 -10.98 -24.26
C ILE A 74 37.28 -9.64 -24.54
N GLY A 75 37.78 -8.88 -25.53
CA GLY A 75 37.22 -7.57 -25.89
C GLY A 75 35.76 -7.67 -26.37
N THR A 76 35.47 -8.62 -27.25
CA THR A 76 34.08 -8.84 -27.74
C THR A 76 33.16 -9.29 -26.65
N THR A 77 33.58 -10.23 -25.79
CA THR A 77 32.77 -10.68 -24.64
C THR A 77 32.49 -9.53 -23.68
N PHE A 78 33.46 -8.67 -23.39
CA PHE A 78 33.29 -7.51 -22.52
C PHE A 78 32.24 -6.53 -23.08
N ILE A 79 32.29 -6.24 -24.38
CA ILE A 79 31.30 -5.35 -25.05
C ILE A 79 29.90 -5.95 -24.88
N PHE A 80 29.69 -7.24 -25.11
CA PHE A 80 28.40 -7.90 -24.95
C PHE A 80 27.88 -7.82 -23.52
N ILE A 81 28.76 -8.06 -22.52
CA ILE A 81 28.39 -7.94 -21.10
C ILE A 81 27.88 -6.53 -20.79
N VAL A 82 28.58 -5.47 -21.26
CA VAL A 82 28.17 -4.09 -21.04
C VAL A 82 26.80 -3.81 -21.68
N VAL A 83 26.55 -4.27 -22.91
CA VAL A 83 25.26 -4.09 -23.58
C VAL A 83 24.13 -4.78 -22.82
N ILE A 84 24.31 -6.02 -22.40
CA ILE A 84 23.32 -6.78 -21.63
C ILE A 84 23.05 -6.11 -20.29
N MET A 85 24.10 -5.65 -19.59
CA MET A 85 23.97 -4.96 -18.31
C MET A 85 23.15 -3.66 -18.45
N ARG A 86 23.40 -2.87 -19.51
CA ARG A 86 22.60 -1.65 -19.76
C ARG A 86 21.14 -1.96 -20.10
N TYR A 87 20.88 -3.02 -20.86
CA TYR A 87 19.53 -3.44 -21.19
C TYR A 87 18.76 -3.90 -19.94
N SER A 88 19.36 -4.75 -19.12
CA SER A 88 18.78 -5.24 -17.87
C SER A 88 18.53 -4.11 -16.87
N ALA A 89 19.49 -3.18 -16.74
CA ALA A 89 19.34 -2.02 -15.87
C ALA A 89 18.12 -1.15 -16.27
N LYS A 90 17.92 -0.90 -17.56
CA LYS A 90 16.74 -0.15 -18.02
C LYS A 90 15.42 -0.90 -17.73
N LYS A 91 15.41 -2.22 -17.92
CA LYS A 91 14.21 -3.04 -17.72
C LYS A 91 13.78 -3.13 -16.26
N ILE A 92 14.71 -3.03 -15.31
CA ILE A 92 14.45 -3.16 -13.87
C ILE A 92 14.44 -1.79 -13.17
N LEU A 93 15.49 -0.98 -13.36
CA LEU A 93 15.65 0.26 -12.60
C LEU A 93 14.66 1.36 -12.99
N LYS A 94 14.30 1.45 -14.28
CA LYS A 94 13.35 2.48 -14.72
C LYS A 94 11.97 2.37 -14.06
N PRO A 95 11.31 1.19 -14.03
CA PRO A 95 10.04 1.04 -13.32
C PRO A 95 10.15 1.28 -11.81
N ILE A 96 11.23 0.81 -11.17
CA ILE A 96 11.45 1.06 -9.75
C ILE A 96 11.56 2.56 -9.46
N ASN A 97 12.28 3.31 -10.27
CA ASN A 97 12.38 4.77 -10.13
C ASN A 97 11.03 5.46 -10.36
N GLN A 98 10.19 4.95 -11.27
CA GLN A 98 8.83 5.47 -11.46
C GLN A 98 7.96 5.25 -10.22
N ILE A 99 8.01 4.05 -9.63
CA ILE A 99 7.29 3.76 -8.37
C ILE A 99 7.81 4.65 -7.24
N ASN A 100 9.13 4.81 -7.12
CA ASN A 100 9.72 5.67 -6.09
C ASN A 100 9.30 7.14 -6.26
N GLY A 101 9.30 7.66 -7.49
CA GLY A 101 8.82 9.02 -7.78
C GLY A 101 7.32 9.19 -7.49
N ALA A 102 6.52 8.17 -7.74
CA ALA A 102 5.10 8.15 -7.38
C ALA A 102 4.89 8.12 -5.86
N MET A 103 5.68 7.31 -5.13
CA MET A 103 5.67 7.29 -3.66
C MET A 103 5.96 8.65 -3.05
N GLN A 104 6.91 9.41 -3.61
CA GLN A 104 7.21 10.76 -3.14
C GLN A 104 6.02 11.72 -3.31
N LYS A 105 5.26 11.60 -4.41
CA LYS A 105 4.05 12.38 -4.61
C LYS A 105 2.96 12.02 -3.61
N VAL A 106 2.78 10.73 -3.34
CA VAL A 106 1.84 10.24 -2.32
C VAL A 106 2.24 10.74 -0.93
N ALA A 107 3.53 10.70 -0.59
CA ALA A 107 4.04 11.22 0.68
C ALA A 107 3.82 12.74 0.83
N ALA A 108 3.74 13.48 -0.29
CA ALA A 108 3.37 14.90 -0.31
C ALA A 108 1.86 15.15 -0.28
N GLY A 109 1.02 14.11 -0.08
CA GLY A 109 -0.44 14.22 -0.01
C GLY A 109 -1.16 14.16 -1.35
N ASN A 110 -0.48 13.83 -2.44
CA ASN A 110 -1.14 13.64 -3.73
C ASN A 110 -1.51 12.17 -3.92
N PHE A 111 -2.78 11.84 -3.71
CA PHE A 111 -3.32 10.49 -3.89
C PHE A 111 -3.95 10.26 -5.27
N ASP A 112 -3.84 11.24 -6.18
CA ASP A 112 -4.38 11.14 -7.54
C ASP A 112 -3.32 10.59 -8.52
N VAL A 113 -2.42 9.76 -7.99
CA VAL A 113 -1.30 9.17 -8.73
C VAL A 113 -1.64 7.73 -9.08
N GLN A 114 -1.62 7.42 -10.37
CA GLN A 114 -1.77 6.06 -10.88
C GLN A 114 -0.62 5.69 -11.79
N LEU A 115 -0.04 4.51 -11.61
CA LEU A 115 1.00 3.96 -12.47
C LEU A 115 0.39 2.88 -13.38
N GLU A 116 0.57 3.06 -14.69
CA GLU A 116 0.17 2.06 -15.67
C GLU A 116 1.22 0.95 -15.77
N THR A 117 0.78 -0.30 -15.84
CA THR A 117 1.65 -1.44 -16.07
C THR A 117 0.92 -2.52 -16.87
N GLN A 118 1.58 -3.02 -17.90
CA GLN A 118 1.18 -4.21 -18.65
C GLN A 118 2.02 -5.43 -18.25
N ARG A 119 2.90 -5.28 -17.22
CA ARG A 119 3.81 -6.33 -16.79
C ARG A 119 3.07 -7.36 -15.94
N GLU A 120 3.42 -8.63 -16.15
CA GLU A 120 2.91 -9.76 -15.39
C GLU A 120 3.95 -10.33 -14.41
N ASP A 121 5.11 -9.62 -14.25
CA ASP A 121 6.18 -9.96 -13.33
C ASP A 121 6.01 -9.29 -11.97
N GLU A 122 6.95 -9.49 -11.05
CA GLU A 122 6.92 -8.94 -9.68
C GLU A 122 6.88 -7.41 -9.66
N ILE A 123 7.49 -6.76 -10.66
CA ILE A 123 7.42 -5.29 -10.78
C ILE A 123 6.00 -4.86 -11.17
N GLY A 124 5.33 -5.64 -12.02
CA GLY A 124 3.93 -5.42 -12.36
C GLY A 124 3.00 -5.61 -11.15
N GLU A 125 3.24 -6.65 -10.35
CA GLU A 125 2.49 -6.90 -9.10
C GLU A 125 2.74 -5.79 -8.08
N LEU A 126 3.99 -5.37 -7.88
CA LEU A 126 4.35 -4.24 -7.02
C LEU A 126 3.62 -2.96 -7.46
N THR A 127 3.55 -2.69 -8.77
CA THR A 127 2.84 -1.53 -9.31
C THR A 127 1.34 -1.61 -9.04
N LYS A 128 0.72 -2.78 -9.20
CA LYS A 128 -0.70 -2.99 -8.89
C LYS A 128 -0.99 -2.78 -7.40
N ASN A 129 -0.16 -3.36 -6.53
CA ASN A 129 -0.29 -3.22 -5.07
C ASN A 129 -0.09 -1.76 -4.63
N PHE A 130 0.86 -1.04 -5.24
CA PHE A 130 1.03 0.39 -5.04
C PHE A 130 -0.26 1.17 -5.40
N ASN A 131 -0.84 0.93 -6.57
CA ASN A 131 -2.07 1.61 -6.99
C ASN A 131 -3.26 1.34 -6.05
N VAL A 132 -3.40 0.09 -5.57
CA VAL A 132 -4.44 -0.26 -4.58
C VAL A 132 -4.22 0.53 -3.29
N MET A 133 -3.00 0.55 -2.77
CA MET A 133 -2.65 1.29 -1.56
C MET A 133 -2.94 2.79 -1.70
N VAL A 134 -2.55 3.43 -2.82
CA VAL A 134 -2.81 4.85 -3.08
C VAL A 134 -4.30 5.15 -3.14
N LYS A 135 -5.07 4.32 -3.83
CA LYS A 135 -6.53 4.43 -3.89
C LYS A 135 -7.19 4.35 -2.51
N ASP A 136 -6.71 3.45 -1.66
CA ASP A 136 -7.27 3.30 -0.31
C ASP A 136 -6.85 4.46 0.61
N LEU A 137 -5.64 4.99 0.47
CA LEU A 137 -5.21 6.21 1.16
C LEU A 137 -6.07 7.42 0.74
N GLY A 138 -6.33 7.57 -0.56
CA GLY A 138 -7.21 8.64 -1.07
C GLY A 138 -8.64 8.57 -0.50
N LYS A 139 -9.20 7.36 -0.37
CA LYS A 139 -10.51 7.18 0.29
C LYS A 139 -10.47 7.63 1.76
N ILE A 140 -9.40 7.28 2.48
CA ILE A 140 -9.24 7.66 3.89
C ILE A 140 -9.16 9.18 4.02
N GLU A 141 -8.42 9.87 3.14
CA GLU A 141 -8.35 11.34 3.12
C GLU A 141 -9.74 11.98 2.92
N VAL A 142 -10.50 11.51 1.94
CA VAL A 142 -11.86 12.00 1.69
C VAL A 142 -12.75 11.80 2.91
N LEU A 143 -12.76 10.60 3.48
CA LEU A 143 -13.54 10.30 4.69
C LEU A 143 -13.14 11.18 5.87
N GLN A 144 -11.84 11.43 6.05
CA GLN A 144 -11.35 12.31 7.12
C GLN A 144 -11.80 13.77 6.91
N LYS A 145 -11.74 14.27 5.68
CA LYS A 145 -12.22 15.61 5.32
C LYS A 145 -13.72 15.77 5.54
N ASP A 146 -14.49 14.79 5.09
CA ASP A 146 -15.94 14.77 5.28
C ASP A 146 -16.32 14.71 6.77
N PHE A 147 -15.60 13.90 7.54
CA PHE A 147 -15.77 13.82 8.99
C PHE A 147 -15.54 15.18 9.66
N ILE A 148 -14.42 15.86 9.37
CA ILE A 148 -14.09 17.17 9.92
C ILE A 148 -15.16 18.20 9.54
N ASN A 149 -15.60 18.22 8.28
CA ASN A 149 -16.62 19.13 7.80
C ASN A 149 -17.97 18.89 8.52
N ASN A 150 -18.40 17.63 8.61
CA ASN A 150 -19.64 17.26 9.27
C ASN A 150 -19.63 17.63 10.76
N VAL A 151 -18.56 17.31 11.48
CA VAL A 151 -18.39 17.71 12.88
C VAL A 151 -18.44 19.22 13.03
N SER A 152 -17.76 19.97 12.17
CA SER A 152 -17.75 21.44 12.22
C SER A 152 -19.14 22.01 12.01
N HIS A 153 -19.92 21.48 11.08
CA HIS A 153 -21.29 21.90 10.82
C HIS A 153 -22.22 21.55 11.99
N GLU A 154 -22.13 20.32 12.51
CA GLU A 154 -22.96 19.87 13.63
C GLU A 154 -22.66 20.64 14.94
N MET A 155 -21.44 21.14 15.13
CA MET A 155 -21.08 21.98 16.28
C MET A 155 -21.45 23.45 16.07
N LYS A 156 -21.39 23.98 14.84
CA LYS A 156 -21.67 25.39 14.56
C LYS A 156 -23.11 25.77 14.87
N THR A 157 -24.06 24.90 14.56
CA THR A 157 -25.51 25.16 14.76
C THR A 157 -25.86 25.37 16.23
N PRO A 158 -25.57 24.43 17.16
CA PRO A 158 -25.87 24.63 18.57
C PRO A 158 -25.10 25.82 19.19
N ILE A 159 -23.84 26.02 18.80
CA ILE A 159 -23.07 27.19 19.28
C ILE A 159 -23.72 28.50 18.86
N SER A 160 -24.20 28.59 17.61
CA SER A 160 -24.86 29.78 17.11
C SER A 160 -26.20 30.02 17.82
N SER A 161 -26.97 28.95 18.12
CA SER A 161 -28.21 29.01 18.88
C SER A 161 -27.96 29.50 20.31
N ILE A 162 -27.03 28.89 21.02
CA ILE A 162 -26.63 29.30 22.38
C ILE A 162 -26.24 30.78 22.40
N LYS A 163 -25.36 31.20 21.46
CA LYS A 163 -24.95 32.61 21.38
C LYS A 163 -26.13 33.55 21.12
N GLY A 164 -27.01 33.19 20.19
CA GLY A 164 -28.16 34.02 19.86
C GLY A 164 -29.12 34.20 21.04
N PHE A 165 -29.50 33.11 21.72
CA PHE A 165 -30.39 33.20 22.89
C PHE A 165 -29.70 33.85 24.10
N ALA A 166 -28.40 33.68 24.29
CA ALA A 166 -27.65 34.39 25.31
C ALA A 166 -27.63 35.92 25.06
N GLN A 167 -27.49 36.37 23.81
CA GLN A 167 -27.58 37.80 23.45
C GLN A 167 -28.97 38.34 23.66
N LEU A 168 -30.04 37.61 23.31
CA LEU A 168 -31.39 38.01 23.57
C LEU A 168 -31.68 38.17 25.09
N LEU A 169 -31.12 37.27 25.92
CA LEU A 169 -31.22 37.38 27.39
C LEU A 169 -30.52 38.62 27.95
N GLU A 170 -29.47 39.12 27.28
CA GLU A 170 -28.70 40.30 27.70
C GLU A 170 -29.37 41.63 27.25
N GLU A 171 -29.90 41.68 26.04
CA GLU A 171 -30.31 42.92 25.36
C GLU A 171 -31.82 43.18 25.41
N ALA A 172 -32.67 42.20 25.63
CA ALA A 172 -34.10 42.31 25.54
C ALA A 172 -34.79 42.46 26.92
N ASP A 173 -35.86 43.31 26.96
CA ASP A 173 -36.74 43.38 28.12
C ASP A 173 -37.73 42.19 28.05
N LEU A 174 -37.34 41.07 28.67
CA LEU A 174 -38.04 39.79 28.58
C LEU A 174 -38.88 39.50 29.82
N THR A 175 -39.99 38.83 29.62
CA THR A 175 -40.80 38.26 30.72
C THR A 175 -40.02 37.08 31.37
N GLU A 176 -40.41 36.71 32.59
CA GLU A 176 -39.78 35.59 33.30
C GLU A 176 -40.03 34.23 32.58
N GLU A 177 -41.17 34.12 31.89
CA GLU A 177 -41.50 32.97 31.07
C GLU A 177 -40.55 32.86 29.86
N GLU A 178 -40.31 33.96 29.14
CA GLU A 178 -39.39 34.01 27.99
C GLU A 178 -37.94 33.74 28.42
N LYS A 179 -37.49 34.32 29.54
CA LYS A 179 -36.17 34.03 30.10
C LYS A 179 -35.99 32.54 30.38
N LYS A 180 -36.99 31.90 30.99
CA LYS A 180 -36.95 30.47 31.32
C LYS A 180 -36.91 29.60 30.07
N GLU A 181 -37.67 29.98 29.03
CA GLU A 181 -37.67 29.31 27.73
C GLU A 181 -36.28 29.39 27.07
N TYR A 182 -35.69 30.61 26.97
CA TYR A 182 -34.38 30.82 26.37
C TYR A 182 -33.24 30.09 27.10
N ILE A 183 -33.25 30.11 28.44
CA ILE A 183 -32.33 29.31 29.26
C ILE A 183 -32.54 27.83 28.98
N GLY A 184 -33.77 27.35 28.83
CA GLY A 184 -34.06 25.97 28.48
C GLY A 184 -33.42 25.55 27.14
N ILE A 185 -33.53 26.40 26.11
CA ILE A 185 -32.89 26.16 24.80
C ILE A 185 -31.38 26.13 24.92
N ILE A 186 -30.75 27.04 25.68
CA ILE A 186 -29.30 27.06 25.89
C ILE A 186 -28.84 25.79 26.57
N VAL A 187 -29.56 25.27 27.56
CA VAL A 187 -29.24 24.02 28.24
C VAL A 187 -29.37 22.84 27.28
N GLU A 188 -30.45 22.76 26.49
CA GLU A 188 -30.66 21.68 25.52
C GLU A 188 -29.57 21.63 24.46
N GLU A 189 -29.18 22.78 23.89
CA GLU A 189 -28.10 22.83 22.90
C GLU A 189 -26.71 22.55 23.51
N SER A 190 -26.52 22.89 24.78
CA SER A 190 -25.31 22.52 25.52
C SER A 190 -25.22 21.00 25.73
N ASP A 191 -26.30 20.34 26.09
CA ASP A 191 -26.39 18.89 26.22
C ASP A 191 -26.15 18.20 24.84
N ARG A 192 -26.67 18.80 23.79
CA ARG A 192 -26.40 18.35 22.42
C ARG A 192 -24.92 18.38 22.08
N LEU A 193 -24.21 19.48 22.40
CA LEU A 193 -22.73 19.58 22.22
C LEU A 193 -21.96 18.54 23.01
N LEU A 194 -22.35 18.28 24.26
CA LEU A 194 -21.74 17.23 25.08
C LEU A 194 -21.91 15.85 24.44
N ASN A 195 -23.07 15.56 23.87
CA ASN A 195 -23.34 14.32 23.17
C ASN A 195 -22.47 14.18 21.91
N ILE A 196 -22.31 15.23 21.08
CA ILE A 196 -21.43 15.23 19.90
C ILE A 196 -20.00 14.96 20.34
N SER A 197 -19.49 15.67 21.35
CA SER A 197 -18.14 15.48 21.89
C SER A 197 -17.93 14.04 22.39
N SER A 198 -18.88 13.50 23.13
CA SER A 198 -18.83 12.11 23.62
C SER A 198 -18.75 11.09 22.46
N ASN A 199 -19.54 11.29 21.41
CA ASN A 199 -19.54 10.42 20.24
C ASN A 199 -18.21 10.47 19.46
N ILE A 200 -17.61 11.66 19.33
CA ILE A 200 -16.27 11.82 18.74
C ILE A 200 -15.21 11.06 19.55
N LEU A 201 -15.24 11.18 20.88
CA LEU A 201 -14.31 10.47 21.77
C LEU A 201 -14.48 8.95 21.67
N LYS A 202 -15.73 8.45 21.59
CA LYS A 202 -16.03 7.03 21.38
C LYS A 202 -15.46 6.55 20.05
N LEU A 203 -15.68 7.29 18.96
CA LEU A 203 -15.15 6.96 17.64
C LEU A 203 -13.61 6.92 17.63
N SER A 204 -12.95 7.91 18.25
CA SER A 204 -11.49 7.94 18.40
C SER A 204 -10.95 6.74 19.16
N LYS A 205 -11.65 6.30 20.21
CA LYS A 205 -11.27 5.08 20.95
C LYS A 205 -11.41 3.82 20.11
N LEU A 206 -12.43 3.73 19.24
CA LEU A 206 -12.61 2.59 18.33
C LEU A 206 -11.56 2.53 17.23
N GLN A 207 -11.10 3.66 16.73
CA GLN A 207 -10.03 3.73 15.71
C GLN A 207 -8.66 3.29 16.24
N ASN A 208 -8.39 3.51 17.53
CA ASN A 208 -7.18 3.04 18.19
C ASN A 208 -7.29 1.54 18.50
N LYS A 209 -6.93 0.69 17.52
CA LYS A 209 -6.94 -0.79 17.61
C LYS A 209 -6.21 -1.39 18.81
N GLU A 210 -5.43 -0.63 19.56
CA GLU A 210 -4.69 -1.11 20.72
C GLU A 210 -5.56 -1.58 21.89
N LYS A 211 -6.85 -1.22 21.92
CA LYS A 211 -7.76 -1.61 23.01
C LYS A 211 -8.60 -2.88 22.78
N LEU A 212 -8.51 -3.53 21.61
CA LEU A 212 -9.14 -4.84 21.39
C LEU A 212 -8.46 -6.00 22.16
N ASN A 213 -7.53 -5.68 23.07
CA ASN A 213 -6.83 -6.67 23.89
C ASN A 213 -7.65 -7.21 25.09
N ASN A 214 -8.85 -6.67 25.33
CA ASN A 214 -9.70 -7.11 26.46
C ASN A 214 -10.83 -8.03 25.99
N LYS A 215 -10.56 -8.89 25.01
CA LYS A 215 -11.54 -9.89 24.57
C LYS A 215 -11.79 -10.90 25.68
N LYS A 216 -13.07 -11.05 26.04
CA LYS A 216 -13.56 -12.02 27.00
C LYS A 216 -14.71 -12.80 26.35
N ASP A 217 -15.01 -13.94 26.93
CA ASP A 217 -16.22 -14.66 26.59
C ASP A 217 -17.42 -13.90 27.15
N VAL A 218 -18.25 -13.34 26.28
CA VAL A 218 -19.39 -12.48 26.60
C VAL A 218 -20.67 -13.19 26.16
N ASN A 219 -21.62 -13.33 27.09
CA ASN A 219 -22.95 -13.82 26.78
C ASN A 219 -23.81 -12.66 26.22
N ILE A 220 -24.15 -12.73 24.94
CA ILE A 220 -24.91 -11.70 24.23
C ILE A 220 -26.33 -11.59 24.78
N GLY A 221 -26.96 -12.69 25.14
CA GLY A 221 -28.29 -12.68 25.73
C GLY A 221 -28.34 -11.87 27.03
N GLU A 222 -27.34 -12.04 27.90
CA GLU A 222 -27.22 -11.22 29.11
C GLU A 222 -26.96 -9.76 28.87
N GLN A 223 -26.13 -9.42 27.85
CA GLN A 223 -25.89 -8.04 27.49
C GLN A 223 -27.16 -7.33 26.98
N ILE A 224 -27.92 -7.99 26.11
CA ILE A 224 -29.19 -7.45 25.61
C ILE A 224 -30.17 -7.24 26.77
N LYS A 225 -30.28 -8.18 27.74
CA LYS A 225 -31.12 -8.02 28.94
C LYS A 225 -30.71 -6.78 29.75
N LYS A 226 -29.41 -6.56 29.97
CA LYS A 226 -28.89 -5.37 30.67
C LYS A 226 -29.31 -4.07 29.96
N VAL A 227 -29.19 -4.00 28.61
CA VAL A 227 -29.60 -2.84 27.83
C VAL A 227 -31.09 -2.59 27.90
N ILE A 228 -31.93 -3.63 27.82
CA ILE A 228 -33.39 -3.52 27.97
C ILE A 228 -33.76 -2.95 29.34
N LEU A 229 -33.08 -3.40 30.41
CA LEU A 229 -33.29 -2.88 31.76
C LEU A 229 -32.91 -1.40 31.90
N LEU A 230 -31.81 -0.97 31.30
CA LEU A 230 -31.41 0.46 31.27
C LEU A 230 -32.39 1.34 30.55
N LEU A 231 -33.10 0.80 29.56
CA LEU A 231 -34.14 1.53 28.79
C LEU A 231 -35.54 1.42 29.40
N GLU A 232 -35.74 0.76 30.56
CA GLU A 232 -37.04 0.47 31.15
C GLU A 232 -37.86 1.73 31.41
N ASN A 233 -37.27 2.80 31.93
CA ASN A 233 -37.94 4.06 32.17
C ASN A 233 -38.47 4.72 30.87
N LYS A 234 -37.70 4.65 29.78
CA LYS A 234 -38.09 5.15 28.46
C LYS A 234 -39.20 4.28 27.85
N ARG A 235 -39.09 2.97 28.02
CA ARG A 235 -40.03 1.97 27.55
C ARG A 235 -41.41 2.16 28.22
N THR A 236 -41.43 2.25 29.54
CA THR A 236 -42.67 2.41 30.32
C THR A 236 -43.38 3.70 29.96
N LYS A 237 -42.66 4.84 29.81
CA LYS A 237 -43.24 6.11 29.37
C LYS A 237 -43.87 6.04 27.96
N LYS A 238 -43.35 5.19 27.07
CA LYS A 238 -43.86 5.02 25.70
C LYS A 238 -44.81 3.84 25.56
N GLN A 239 -45.10 3.09 26.63
CA GLN A 239 -45.98 1.91 26.65
C GLN A 239 -45.53 0.83 25.63
N ILE A 240 -44.19 0.60 25.47
CA ILE A 240 -43.66 -0.37 24.54
C ILE A 240 -43.51 -1.72 25.26
N GLU A 241 -44.20 -2.76 24.78
CA GLU A 241 -43.97 -4.15 25.20
C GLU A 241 -42.84 -4.77 24.36
N ILE A 242 -41.86 -5.35 25.03
CA ILE A 242 -40.77 -6.06 24.38
C ILE A 242 -40.91 -7.54 24.72
N ASN A 243 -41.17 -8.37 23.71
CA ASN A 243 -41.13 -9.81 23.84
C ASN A 243 -39.83 -10.30 23.19
N TYR A 244 -39.01 -11.06 23.95
CA TYR A 244 -37.73 -11.54 23.47
C TYR A 244 -37.48 -12.98 23.91
N ASP A 245 -36.97 -13.76 22.96
CA ASP A 245 -36.38 -15.08 23.22
C ASP A 245 -34.91 -15.00 22.85
N LEU A 246 -34.04 -15.01 23.85
CA LEU A 246 -32.61 -14.79 23.67
C LEU A 246 -31.87 -16.10 23.94
N PRO A 247 -31.26 -16.72 22.92
CA PRO A 247 -30.45 -17.92 23.10
C PRO A 247 -29.17 -17.60 23.89
N ASP A 248 -28.69 -18.57 24.65
CA ASP A 248 -27.38 -18.48 25.32
C ASP A 248 -26.25 -18.58 24.30
N THR A 249 -25.92 -17.42 23.72
CA THR A 249 -24.84 -17.31 22.74
C THR A 249 -23.64 -16.58 23.37
N VAL A 250 -22.52 -17.28 23.47
CA VAL A 250 -21.25 -16.72 23.95
C VAL A 250 -20.36 -16.40 22.77
N ILE A 251 -19.85 -15.18 22.74
CA ILE A 251 -18.88 -14.73 21.74
C ILE A 251 -17.61 -14.21 22.42
N ASN A 252 -16.47 -14.35 21.77
CA ASN A 252 -15.22 -13.74 22.22
C ASN A 252 -15.12 -12.31 21.71
N GLY A 253 -15.39 -11.34 22.59
CA GLY A 253 -15.49 -9.93 22.26
C GLY A 253 -15.13 -9.01 23.42
N ASP A 254 -15.11 -7.70 23.15
CA ASP A 254 -14.97 -6.67 24.18
C ASP A 254 -16.36 -6.30 24.71
N GLU A 255 -16.60 -6.59 25.97
CA GLU A 255 -17.90 -6.39 26.65
C GLU A 255 -18.36 -4.92 26.61
N GLU A 256 -17.41 -3.98 26.77
CA GLU A 256 -17.71 -2.53 26.78
C GLU A 256 -18.13 -2.02 25.39
N LEU A 257 -17.48 -2.52 24.34
CA LEU A 257 -17.83 -2.19 22.95
C LEU A 257 -19.16 -2.82 22.54
N LEU A 258 -19.41 -4.06 22.92
CA LEU A 258 -20.67 -4.75 22.65
C LEU A 258 -21.86 -4.09 23.35
N HIS A 259 -21.64 -3.49 24.51
CA HIS A 259 -22.69 -2.76 25.25
C HIS A 259 -23.07 -1.41 24.59
N GLN A 260 -22.22 -0.89 23.68
CA GLN A 260 -22.42 0.38 23.00
C GLN A 260 -23.13 0.25 21.64
N VAL A 261 -23.26 -0.97 21.12
CA VAL A 261 -23.94 -1.27 19.84
C VAL A 261 -25.41 -1.55 20.07
#